data_be3387a6ef81440f3901ab809861fbcd
#
_entry.id   be3387a6ef81440f3901ab809861fbcd
#
_cell.length_a   1.000
_cell.length_b   1.000
_cell.length_c   1.000
_cell.angle_alpha   90.00
_cell.angle_beta   90.00
_cell.angle_gamma   90.00
#
_symmetry.space_group_name_H-M   'P 1'
#
loop_
_entity.id
_entity.type
_entity.pdbx_description
1 polymer ?
#
loop_
_entity_poly.entity_id
_entity_poly.type
_entity_poly.pdbx_seq_one_letter_code
_entity_poly.pdbx_strand_id
1 'polypeptide(L)'
;MYGFGGHFGSEPGFGRLFQPALGGQIAWLLPTAVALAVLGLVLLRKESRTDTRRAVLIVFGLWVLTTGTVFSYMQGIFHPYYSVALSPAVAALVGAGSSIAWRERERSWVRWSLVAALLLTVVMAWILLGRSPEFVPWLRWVILILGLVAVVGLVLNRYPK
;
A
#
# COMPACT_ATOMS: atom_id res chain seq x y z
N MET A 1 27.07 -27.85 -22.81
CA MET A 1 27.43 -26.80 -21.82
C MET A 1 26.12 -26.10 -21.45
N TYR A 2 25.45 -26.62 -20.42
CA TYR A 2 24.14 -26.06 -19.97
C TYR A 2 24.42 -24.92 -19.05
N GLY A 3 24.11 -23.68 -19.53
CA GLY A 3 24.19 -22.48 -18.73
C GLY A 3 23.12 -22.50 -17.63
N PHE A 4 23.48 -22.81 -16.41
CA PHE A 4 22.69 -22.58 -15.21
C PHE A 4 22.66 -21.07 -14.89
N GLY A 5 22.05 -20.30 -15.78
CA GLY A 5 21.77 -18.87 -15.60
C GLY A 5 20.28 -18.64 -15.37
N GLY A 6 19.62 -19.47 -14.57
CA GLY A 6 18.29 -19.17 -14.08
C GLY A 6 18.39 -17.99 -13.13
N HIS A 7 17.98 -16.80 -13.57
CA HIS A 7 17.73 -15.67 -12.69
C HIS A 7 16.61 -16.06 -11.71
N PHE A 8 16.99 -16.69 -10.61
CA PHE A 8 16.10 -16.86 -9.46
C PHE A 8 15.87 -15.48 -8.82
N GLY A 9 14.94 -14.73 -9.38
CA GLY A 9 14.57 -13.43 -8.82
C GLY A 9 14.16 -12.45 -9.91
N SER A 10 13.29 -11.54 -9.54
CA SER A 10 12.92 -10.38 -10.35
C SER A 10 14.13 -9.47 -10.58
N GLU A 11 14.19 -8.80 -11.74
CA GLU A 11 15.30 -7.88 -12.04
C GLU A 11 15.35 -6.72 -11.05
N PRO A 12 16.55 -6.33 -10.58
CA PRO A 12 16.73 -5.17 -9.71
C PRO A 12 16.23 -3.89 -10.40
N GLY A 13 15.54 -3.04 -9.64
CA GLY A 13 15.03 -1.78 -10.14
C GLY A 13 13.86 -1.25 -9.31
N PHE A 14 13.48 0.01 -9.53
CA PHE A 14 12.43 0.68 -8.78
C PHE A 14 11.09 -0.09 -8.77
N GLY A 15 10.74 -0.74 -9.88
CA GLY A 15 9.50 -1.51 -10.02
C GLY A 15 9.53 -2.94 -9.48
N ARG A 16 10.66 -3.40 -8.92
CA ARG A 16 10.86 -4.80 -8.54
C ARG A 16 9.79 -5.33 -7.59
N LEU A 17 9.37 -4.55 -6.61
CA LEU A 17 8.33 -4.92 -5.64
C LEU A 17 6.95 -5.14 -6.28
N PHE A 18 6.76 -4.69 -7.51
CA PHE A 18 5.51 -4.85 -8.28
C PHE A 18 5.60 -5.94 -9.35
N GLN A 19 6.78 -6.54 -9.56
CA GLN A 19 6.96 -7.62 -10.53
C GLN A 19 6.22 -8.90 -10.09
N PRO A 20 5.93 -9.84 -11.02
CA PRO A 20 5.16 -11.04 -10.71
C PRO A 20 5.68 -11.84 -9.52
N ALA A 21 6.99 -11.93 -9.35
CA ALA A 21 7.62 -12.69 -8.27
C ALA A 21 7.34 -12.12 -6.86
N LEU A 22 7.18 -10.80 -6.72
CA LEU A 22 7.08 -10.13 -5.42
C LEU A 22 5.73 -9.45 -5.22
N GLY A 23 5.13 -8.93 -6.28
CA GLY A 23 3.93 -8.10 -6.20
C GLY A 23 2.75 -8.80 -5.54
N GLY A 24 2.58 -10.09 -5.79
CA GLY A 24 1.54 -10.88 -5.14
C GLY A 24 1.66 -11.00 -3.62
N GLN A 25 2.83 -10.69 -3.06
CA GLN A 25 3.07 -10.79 -1.62
C GLN A 25 2.95 -9.45 -0.89
N ILE A 26 3.40 -8.34 -1.49
CA ILE A 26 3.52 -7.06 -0.77
C ILE A 26 2.86 -5.87 -1.45
N ALA A 27 2.64 -5.90 -2.77
CA ALA A 27 2.18 -4.74 -3.51
C ALA A 27 0.69 -4.37 -3.26
N TRP A 28 -0.10 -5.23 -2.64
CA TRP A 28 -1.53 -5.05 -2.39
C TRP A 28 -1.86 -3.70 -1.75
N LEU A 29 -1.17 -3.35 -0.70
CA LEU A 29 -1.39 -2.16 0.11
C LEU A 29 -0.20 -1.20 0.11
N LEU A 30 0.92 -1.54 -0.51
CA LEU A 30 2.13 -0.73 -0.47
C LEU A 30 1.92 0.69 -1.02
N PRO A 31 1.32 0.89 -2.21
CA PRO A 31 1.05 2.23 -2.70
C PRO A 31 0.08 3.01 -1.81
N THR A 32 -0.95 2.35 -1.31
CA THR A 32 -1.94 2.93 -0.39
C THR A 32 -1.31 3.33 0.94
N ALA A 33 -0.42 2.50 1.48
CA ALA A 33 0.32 2.81 2.70
C ALA A 33 1.16 4.09 2.55
N VAL A 34 1.87 4.23 1.43
CA VAL A 34 2.64 5.44 1.13
C VAL A 34 1.73 6.66 0.99
N ALA A 35 0.63 6.54 0.24
CA ALA A 35 -0.33 7.64 0.07
C ALA A 35 -0.94 8.09 1.40
N LEU A 36 -1.34 7.15 2.26
CA LEU A 36 -1.90 7.44 3.58
C LEU A 36 -0.85 8.00 4.55
N ALA A 37 0.40 7.55 4.47
CA ALA A 37 1.49 8.12 5.26
C ALA A 37 1.72 9.59 4.89
N VAL A 38 1.79 9.91 3.60
CA VAL A 38 1.93 11.29 3.11
C VAL A 38 0.75 12.13 3.55
N LEU A 39 -0.48 11.66 3.36
CA LEU A 39 -1.70 12.35 3.80
C LEU A 39 -1.68 12.63 5.30
N GLY A 40 -1.35 11.63 6.12
CA GLY A 40 -1.25 11.75 7.57
C GLY A 40 -0.18 12.76 8.00
N LEU A 41 1.00 12.76 7.38
CA LEU A 41 2.07 13.73 7.64
C LEU A 41 1.65 15.16 7.25
N VAL A 42 0.92 15.33 6.14
CA VAL A 42 0.37 16.63 5.73
C VAL A 42 -0.66 17.13 6.74
N LEU A 43 -1.53 16.27 7.24
CA LEU A 43 -2.52 16.63 8.26
C LEU A 43 -1.87 17.02 9.58
N LEU A 44 -0.81 16.31 9.98
CA LEU A 44 -0.09 16.55 11.22
C LEU A 44 1.06 17.57 11.10
N ARG A 45 1.18 18.29 9.98
CA ARG A 45 2.31 19.21 9.73
C ARG A 45 2.46 20.33 10.75
N LYS A 46 1.34 20.73 11.38
CA LYS A 46 1.29 21.81 12.39
C LYS A 46 1.37 21.29 13.83
N GLU A 47 1.32 19.97 14.03
CA GLU A 47 1.44 19.34 15.31
C GLU A 47 2.88 19.37 15.83
N SER A 48 3.04 19.17 17.14
CA SER A 48 4.35 19.11 17.79
C SER A 48 5.28 18.10 17.10
N ARG A 49 6.59 18.38 17.14
CA ARG A 49 7.60 17.42 16.69
C ARG A 49 7.62 16.12 17.49
N THR A 50 7.10 16.16 18.70
CA THR A 50 6.97 15.02 19.64
C THR A 50 5.62 14.33 19.54
N ASP A 51 4.75 14.69 18.59
CA ASP A 51 3.46 14.01 18.39
C ASP A 51 3.70 12.55 18.00
N THR A 52 3.16 11.64 18.81
CA THR A 52 3.34 10.19 18.65
C THR A 52 2.79 9.68 17.31
N ARG A 53 1.67 10.24 16.83
CA ARG A 53 1.08 9.85 15.54
C ARG A 53 2.02 10.17 14.39
N ARG A 54 2.63 11.36 14.45
CA ARG A 54 3.65 11.80 13.47
C ARG A 54 4.89 10.91 13.56
N ALA A 55 5.36 10.59 14.76
CA ALA A 55 6.50 9.70 14.97
C ALA A 55 6.25 8.31 14.37
N VAL A 56 5.06 7.73 14.59
CA VAL A 56 4.65 6.45 13.98
C VAL A 56 4.76 6.49 12.46
N LEU A 57 4.17 7.52 11.81
CA LEU A 57 4.22 7.64 10.35
C LEU A 57 5.65 7.78 9.82
N ILE A 58 6.52 8.52 10.53
CA ILE A 58 7.91 8.70 10.15
C ILE A 58 8.69 7.40 10.30
N VAL A 59 8.60 6.73 11.45
CA VAL A 59 9.35 5.50 11.72
C VAL A 59 8.99 4.40 10.74
N PHE A 60 7.69 4.12 10.57
CA PHE A 60 7.25 3.08 9.65
C PHE A 60 7.39 3.49 8.18
N GLY A 61 7.28 4.78 7.87
CA GLY A 61 7.57 5.31 6.54
C GLY A 61 9.04 5.14 6.16
N LEU A 62 9.96 5.45 7.07
CA LEU A 62 11.38 5.20 6.87
C LEU A 62 11.69 3.71 6.76
N TRP A 63 11.02 2.87 7.53
CA TRP A 63 11.14 1.41 7.40
C TRP A 63 10.76 0.95 6.00
N VAL A 64 9.58 1.37 5.48
CA VAL A 64 9.16 1.04 4.11
C VAL A 64 10.17 1.54 3.08
N LEU A 65 10.65 2.78 3.23
CA LEU A 65 11.59 3.39 2.29
C LEU A 65 12.93 2.66 2.29
N THR A 66 13.53 2.42 3.45
CA THR A 66 14.85 1.77 3.55
C THR A 66 14.78 0.32 3.08
N THR A 67 13.88 -0.48 3.65
CA THR A 67 13.74 -1.90 3.29
C THR A 67 13.28 -2.06 1.84
N GLY A 68 12.33 -1.23 1.40
CA GLY A 68 11.85 -1.23 0.02
C GLY A 68 12.95 -0.88 -0.98
N THR A 69 13.81 0.10 -0.67
CA THR A 69 14.97 0.45 -1.51
C THR A 69 15.98 -0.70 -1.56
N VAL A 70 16.32 -1.29 -0.39
CA VAL A 70 17.21 -2.45 -0.34
C VAL A 70 16.67 -3.57 -1.21
N PHE A 71 15.42 -3.95 -1.05
CA PHE A 71 14.80 -5.04 -1.81
C PHE A 71 14.65 -4.72 -3.31
N SER A 72 14.50 -3.44 -3.66
CA SER A 72 14.42 -3.03 -5.07
C SER A 72 15.74 -3.16 -5.81
N TYR A 73 16.87 -2.89 -5.15
CA TYR A 73 18.16 -2.79 -5.81
C TYR A 73 19.18 -3.84 -5.41
N MET A 74 18.93 -4.66 -4.36
CA MET A 74 19.85 -5.72 -3.98
C MET A 74 20.06 -6.72 -5.11
N GLN A 75 21.30 -7.20 -5.22
CA GLN A 75 21.72 -8.23 -6.18
C GLN A 75 21.90 -9.57 -5.49
N GLY A 76 22.04 -10.62 -6.28
CA GLY A 76 22.21 -11.97 -5.80
C GLY A 76 20.89 -12.71 -5.60
N ILE A 77 20.91 -13.77 -4.79
CA ILE A 77 19.74 -14.59 -4.53
C ILE A 77 18.78 -13.84 -3.63
N PHE A 78 17.59 -13.54 -4.16
CA PHE A 78 16.51 -12.89 -3.43
C PHE A 78 15.27 -13.76 -3.43
N HIS A 79 14.88 -14.24 -2.27
CA HIS A 79 13.69 -15.06 -2.13
C HIS A 79 12.45 -14.17 -1.90
N PRO A 80 11.33 -14.45 -2.60
CA PRO A 80 10.11 -13.64 -2.49
C PRO A 80 9.59 -13.46 -1.05
N TYR A 81 9.76 -14.45 -0.17
CA TYR A 81 9.30 -14.39 1.21
C TYR A 81 10.03 -13.33 2.07
N TYR A 82 11.18 -12.81 1.64
CA TYR A 82 11.82 -11.69 2.35
C TYR A 82 10.92 -10.44 2.38
N SER A 83 10.02 -10.30 1.41
CA SER A 83 9.07 -9.19 1.35
C SER A 83 8.16 -9.10 2.58
N VAL A 84 8.02 -10.18 3.37
CA VAL A 84 7.27 -10.19 4.64
C VAL A 84 7.81 -9.16 5.63
N ALA A 85 9.10 -8.81 5.55
CA ALA A 85 9.71 -7.78 6.40
C ALA A 85 9.09 -6.38 6.20
N LEU A 86 8.41 -6.12 5.08
CA LEU A 86 7.67 -4.89 4.84
C LEU A 86 6.26 -4.88 5.44
N SER A 87 5.68 -6.06 5.70
CA SER A 87 4.28 -6.20 6.08
C SER A 87 3.90 -5.44 7.37
N PRO A 88 4.70 -5.48 8.47
CA PRO A 88 4.38 -4.73 9.67
C PRO A 88 4.35 -3.22 9.43
N ALA A 89 5.32 -2.72 8.65
CA ALA A 89 5.41 -1.30 8.35
C ALA A 89 4.26 -0.82 7.45
N VAL A 90 3.91 -1.60 6.42
CA VAL A 90 2.75 -1.33 5.56
C VAL A 90 1.46 -1.33 6.37
N ALA A 91 1.24 -2.32 7.23
CA ALA A 91 0.06 -2.40 8.08
C ALA A 91 -0.05 -1.21 9.04
N ALA A 92 1.06 -0.82 9.68
CA ALA A 92 1.11 0.33 10.57
C ALA A 92 0.78 1.64 9.85
N LEU A 93 1.32 1.85 8.64
CA LEU A 93 1.04 3.05 7.84
C LEU A 93 -0.41 3.11 7.37
N VAL A 94 -0.98 1.98 6.93
CA VAL A 94 -2.40 1.92 6.54
C VAL A 94 -3.29 2.18 7.76
N GLY A 95 -3.03 1.54 8.88
CA GLY A 95 -3.83 1.71 10.10
C GLY A 95 -3.75 3.12 10.68
N ALA A 96 -2.53 3.63 10.90
CA ALA A 96 -2.34 4.97 11.45
C ALA A 96 -2.81 6.06 10.46
N GLY A 97 -2.41 5.96 9.20
CA GLY A 97 -2.75 6.95 8.18
C GLY A 97 -4.25 7.05 7.93
N SER A 98 -4.95 5.91 7.80
CA SER A 98 -6.41 5.90 7.65
C SER A 98 -7.13 6.42 8.90
N SER A 99 -6.66 6.08 10.11
CA SER A 99 -7.23 6.58 11.36
C SER A 99 -7.12 8.11 11.47
N ILE A 100 -5.95 8.67 11.14
CA ILE A 100 -5.71 10.12 11.14
C ILE A 100 -6.61 10.80 10.10
N ALA A 101 -6.62 10.29 8.87
CA ALA A 101 -7.42 10.85 7.79
C ALA A 101 -8.94 10.73 8.05
N TRP A 102 -9.38 9.63 8.68
CA TRP A 102 -10.78 9.44 9.04
C TRP A 102 -11.33 10.49 10.01
N ARG A 103 -10.50 10.95 10.95
CA ARG A 103 -10.88 12.02 11.89
C ARG A 103 -11.12 13.36 11.21
N GLU A 104 -10.46 13.58 10.07
CA GLU A 104 -10.51 14.80 9.29
C GLU A 104 -11.36 14.68 8.00
N ARG A 105 -12.13 13.58 7.85
CA ARG A 105 -12.88 13.23 6.63
C ARG A 105 -13.98 14.24 6.26
N GLU A 106 -14.37 15.12 7.18
CA GLU A 106 -15.32 16.20 6.90
C GLU A 106 -14.73 17.23 5.93
N ARG A 107 -13.42 17.39 5.92
CA ARG A 107 -12.73 18.21 4.93
C ARG A 107 -12.80 17.54 3.56
N SER A 108 -13.38 18.24 2.57
CA SER A 108 -13.59 17.68 1.23
C SER A 108 -12.32 17.06 0.63
N TRP A 109 -11.19 17.76 0.71
CA TRP A 109 -9.94 17.26 0.13
C TRP A 109 -9.43 15.99 0.81
N VAL A 110 -9.60 15.85 2.16
CA VAL A 110 -9.23 14.63 2.90
C VAL A 110 -10.12 13.47 2.48
N ARG A 111 -11.42 13.71 2.36
CA ARG A 111 -12.37 12.69 1.89
C ARG A 111 -12.02 12.19 0.50
N TRP A 112 -11.72 13.10 -0.44
CA TRP A 112 -11.30 12.70 -1.77
C TRP A 112 -9.95 11.98 -1.79
N SER A 113 -9.02 12.35 -0.89
CA SER A 113 -7.77 11.60 -0.71
C SER A 113 -8.01 10.17 -0.19
N LEU A 114 -8.97 9.99 0.72
CA LEU A 114 -9.38 8.65 1.18
C LEU A 114 -10.04 7.84 0.06
N VAL A 115 -10.90 8.47 -0.76
CA VAL A 115 -11.48 7.83 -1.95
C VAL A 115 -10.37 7.40 -2.91
N ALA A 116 -9.40 8.26 -3.19
CA ALA A 116 -8.28 7.94 -4.06
C ALA A 116 -7.42 6.79 -3.50
N ALA A 117 -7.14 6.78 -2.20
CA ALA A 117 -6.41 5.70 -1.53
C ALA A 117 -7.16 4.36 -1.62
N LEU A 118 -8.48 4.38 -1.43
CA LEU A 118 -9.33 3.19 -1.57
C LEU A 118 -9.36 2.68 -3.01
N LEU A 119 -9.55 3.57 -3.99
CA LEU A 119 -9.50 3.21 -5.41
C LEU A 119 -8.14 2.64 -5.81
N LEU A 120 -7.05 3.21 -5.29
CA LEU A 120 -5.70 2.68 -5.51
C LEU A 120 -5.58 1.24 -5.00
N THR A 121 -6.13 0.94 -3.83
CA THR A 121 -6.18 -0.44 -3.29
C THR A 121 -6.98 -1.37 -4.21
N VAL A 122 -8.16 -0.94 -4.66
CA VAL A 122 -9.02 -1.75 -5.55
C VAL A 122 -8.32 -2.02 -6.88
N VAL A 123 -7.70 -1.01 -7.47
CA VAL A 123 -6.95 -1.15 -8.73
C VAL A 123 -5.77 -2.11 -8.57
N MET A 124 -5.00 -1.98 -7.48
CA MET A 124 -3.89 -2.89 -7.20
C MET A 124 -4.39 -4.33 -7.01
N ALA A 125 -5.47 -4.52 -6.25
CA ALA A 125 -6.06 -5.84 -6.07
C ALA A 125 -6.55 -6.44 -7.39
N TRP A 126 -7.20 -5.63 -8.24
CA TRP A 126 -7.65 -6.06 -9.57
C TRP A 126 -6.49 -6.52 -10.46
N ILE A 127 -5.40 -5.74 -10.50
CA ILE A 127 -4.21 -6.06 -11.29
C ILE A 127 -3.55 -7.35 -10.78
N LEU A 128 -3.38 -7.47 -9.45
CA LEU A 128 -2.67 -8.61 -8.86
C LEU A 128 -3.47 -9.91 -8.99
N LEU A 129 -4.79 -9.87 -8.77
CA LEU A 129 -5.67 -11.04 -8.98
C LEU A 129 -5.77 -11.41 -10.47
N GLY A 130 -5.67 -10.45 -11.38
CA GLY A 130 -5.63 -10.69 -12.82
C GLY A 130 -4.40 -11.48 -13.29
N ARG A 131 -3.34 -11.55 -12.50
CA ARG A 131 -2.12 -12.34 -12.82
C ARG A 131 -2.30 -13.84 -12.60
N SER A 132 -3.30 -14.24 -11.82
CA SER A 132 -3.61 -15.65 -11.54
C SER A 132 -5.11 -15.87 -11.79
N PRO A 133 -5.56 -15.86 -13.05
CA PRO A 133 -6.97 -15.90 -13.40
C PRO A 133 -7.67 -17.20 -12.98
N GLU A 134 -6.92 -18.27 -12.79
CA GLU A 134 -7.44 -19.57 -12.33
C GLU A 134 -7.64 -19.60 -10.81
N PHE A 135 -6.96 -18.70 -10.07
CA PHE A 135 -7.09 -18.62 -8.62
C PHE A 135 -8.29 -17.74 -8.24
N VAL A 136 -9.36 -18.37 -7.80
CA VAL A 136 -10.57 -17.70 -7.29
C VAL A 136 -11.04 -16.55 -8.21
N PRO A 137 -11.46 -16.84 -9.46
CA PRO A 137 -11.71 -15.81 -10.48
C PRO A 137 -12.84 -14.82 -10.12
N TRP A 138 -13.75 -15.20 -9.24
CA TRP A 138 -14.82 -14.33 -8.75
C TRP A 138 -14.36 -13.29 -7.73
N LEU A 139 -13.23 -13.52 -7.04
CA LEU A 139 -12.76 -12.67 -5.94
C LEU A 139 -12.47 -11.23 -6.40
N ARG A 140 -11.94 -11.03 -7.61
CA ARG A 140 -11.68 -9.70 -8.17
C ARG A 140 -12.97 -8.88 -8.31
N TRP A 141 -14.08 -9.53 -8.67
CA TRP A 141 -15.38 -8.87 -8.79
C TRP A 141 -15.95 -8.48 -7.43
N VAL A 142 -15.82 -9.36 -6.44
CA VAL A 142 -16.22 -9.06 -5.06
C VAL A 142 -15.45 -7.86 -4.52
N ILE A 143 -14.13 -7.82 -4.70
CA ILE A 143 -13.30 -6.69 -4.26
C ILE A 143 -13.72 -5.40 -4.98
N LEU A 144 -13.97 -5.46 -6.28
CA LEU A 144 -14.44 -4.32 -7.05
C LEU A 144 -15.78 -3.78 -6.50
N ILE A 145 -16.76 -4.67 -6.31
CA ILE A 145 -18.08 -4.29 -5.81
C ILE A 145 -17.98 -3.70 -4.41
N LEU A 146 -17.29 -4.38 -3.49
CA LEU A 146 -17.13 -3.89 -2.12
C LEU A 146 -16.36 -2.56 -2.08
N GLY A 147 -15.34 -2.41 -2.92
CA GLY A 147 -14.60 -1.15 -3.05
C GLY A 147 -15.49 -0.01 -3.55
N LEU A 148 -16.32 -0.26 -4.57
CA LEU A 148 -17.26 0.75 -5.08
C LEU A 148 -18.33 1.11 -4.04
N VAL A 149 -18.89 0.12 -3.33
CA VAL A 149 -19.83 0.37 -2.23
C VAL A 149 -19.18 1.23 -1.14
N ALA A 150 -17.94 0.93 -0.77
CA ALA A 150 -17.21 1.70 0.23
C ALA A 150 -16.93 3.14 -0.25
N VAL A 151 -16.58 3.34 -1.54
CA VAL A 151 -16.43 4.67 -2.14
C VAL A 151 -17.74 5.45 -2.08
N VAL A 152 -18.84 4.83 -2.51
CA VAL A 152 -20.17 5.45 -2.47
C VAL A 152 -20.53 5.80 -1.02
N GLY A 153 -20.33 4.88 -0.08
CA GLY A 153 -20.55 5.15 1.35
C GLY A 153 -19.74 6.33 1.88
N LEU A 154 -18.47 6.44 1.49
CA LEU A 154 -17.59 7.53 1.90
C LEU A 154 -18.00 8.88 1.29
N VAL A 155 -18.51 8.88 0.05
CA VAL A 155 -18.96 10.09 -0.64
C VAL A 155 -20.33 10.56 -0.14
N LEU A 156 -21.27 9.62 0.06
CA LEU A 156 -22.64 9.93 0.47
C LEU A 156 -22.77 10.22 1.95
N ASN A 157 -21.88 9.67 2.78
CA ASN A 157 -21.93 9.81 4.23
C ASN A 157 -21.53 11.23 4.67
N ARG A 158 -22.40 12.19 4.37
CA ARG A 158 -22.38 13.53 4.94
C ARG A 158 -23.05 13.41 6.30
N TYR A 159 -22.29 13.15 7.37
CA TYR A 159 -22.84 13.25 8.71
C TYR A 159 -23.35 14.67 8.91
N PRO A 160 -24.67 14.87 9.15
CA PRO A 160 -25.14 16.13 9.69
C PRO A 160 -24.49 16.29 11.08
N LYS A 161 -23.96 17.48 11.33
CA LYS A 161 -23.56 17.88 12.69
C LYS A 161 -24.80 17.94 13.58
#